data_75fb7b47a74b91c8aefbee48d53ca208
#
_entry.id   75fb7b47a74b91c8aefbee48d53ca208
#
_cell.length_a   1.000
_cell.length_b   1.000
_cell.length_c   1.000
_cell.angle_alpha   90.00
_cell.angle_beta   90.00
_cell.angle_gamma   90.00
#
_symmetry.space_group_name_H-M   'P 1'
#
loop_
_entity.id
_entity.type
_entity.pdbx_description
1 polymer ?
#
loop_
_entity_poly.entity_id
_entity_poly.type
_entity_poly.pdbx_seq_one_letter_code
_entity_poly.pdbx_strand_id
1 'polypeptide(L)'
;MGKRDRSGLWMLLVLMFVLLFSVPVSATPVSEHGALSVSGNSLVDANGRAIQLKGVSTHGLAWFPEYINKEAFKSLRDDWGANAVRLALYTEEYGGYCSNGSKSQLKEKIQEGVRAATDLGMYVIIDWHVLSDQNPNKHKNEAIAFFREMAEKYKNQSNVLYEICNEPNGGTSWTQVKSYAEAVIKEIRAIDANAIILIGTPTWSQDADIAAKNPITGYQNLMYTFHFYAATHKDTYRKKLETAVRAGLPVFVSEYGVCEASGNGSVNQTEADKWFTLLNRYGISYMAWNLSNKNESSSLLKSSCKKTSGWSASDLSGSGTYVVRQMKGKLSGGTGGTSNGSSSSGAASGTSSKAKSVKASKKYCTVSVKKDGSWKKGKRYYTMYRVTIRNKSKYNISSWKLRVKFKYSIKKSDKWNGGFTFKKNYVTIRPVAWNKKIAPKGKDTSVGFIVSSAKKKNPVVSVVWR
;
A
#
# COMPACT_ATOMS: atom_id res chain seq x y z
N MET A 1 14.16 -75.53 -7.62
CA MET A 1 13.71 -74.53 -8.65
C MET A 1 12.90 -73.49 -7.93
N GLY A 2 13.47 -72.34 -7.64
CA GLY A 2 12.85 -71.27 -6.91
C GLY A 2 12.12 -70.29 -7.82
N LYS A 3 10.85 -70.02 -7.57
CA LYS A 3 10.09 -68.97 -8.18
C LYS A 3 10.50 -67.61 -7.54
N ARG A 4 11.12 -66.75 -8.32
CA ARG A 4 11.39 -65.35 -7.94
C ARG A 4 10.10 -64.56 -7.96
N ASP A 5 9.78 -64.00 -6.83
CA ASP A 5 8.62 -63.17 -6.60
C ASP A 5 8.81 -61.81 -7.27
N ARG A 6 7.96 -61.48 -8.27
CA ARG A 6 8.00 -60.23 -9.07
C ARG A 6 7.06 -59.14 -8.54
N SER A 7 6.44 -59.35 -7.39
CA SER A 7 5.46 -58.44 -6.82
C SER A 7 6.07 -57.21 -6.11
N GLY A 8 7.34 -57.27 -5.68
CA GLY A 8 8.00 -56.19 -4.94
C GLY A 8 8.46 -54.98 -5.82
N LEU A 9 8.66 -55.22 -7.13
CA LEU A 9 9.22 -54.20 -8.03
C LEU A 9 8.16 -53.18 -8.52
N TRP A 10 6.90 -53.58 -8.58
CA TRP A 10 5.77 -52.73 -8.99
C TRP A 10 5.33 -51.77 -7.89
N MET A 11 5.48 -52.12 -6.62
CA MET A 11 5.13 -51.28 -5.49
C MET A 11 6.12 -50.13 -5.29
N LEU A 12 7.40 -50.33 -5.61
CA LEU A 12 8.43 -49.28 -5.57
C LEU A 12 8.30 -48.26 -6.70
N LEU A 13 7.82 -48.67 -7.90
CA LEU A 13 7.59 -47.77 -9.01
C LEU A 13 6.37 -46.86 -8.82
N VAL A 14 5.32 -47.33 -8.12
CA VAL A 14 4.12 -46.57 -7.83
C VAL A 14 4.39 -45.52 -6.73
N LEU A 15 5.25 -45.85 -5.73
CA LEU A 15 5.66 -44.87 -4.68
C LEU A 15 6.59 -43.77 -5.23
N MET A 16 7.34 -44.03 -6.28
CA MET A 16 8.26 -43.05 -6.87
C MET A 16 7.57 -42.05 -7.83
N PHE A 17 6.33 -42.34 -8.28
CA PHE A 17 5.58 -41.48 -9.20
C PHE A 17 4.66 -40.47 -8.50
N VAL A 18 4.44 -40.61 -7.16
CA VAL A 18 3.61 -39.67 -6.36
C VAL A 18 4.39 -38.44 -5.88
N LEU A 19 5.73 -38.40 -6.05
CA LEU A 19 6.59 -37.34 -5.51
C LEU A 19 6.98 -36.23 -6.51
N LEU A 20 6.40 -36.15 -7.71
CA LEU A 20 6.90 -35.24 -8.76
C LEU A 20 5.91 -34.21 -9.31
N PHE A 21 4.79 -33.95 -8.64
CA PHE A 21 3.95 -32.79 -8.97
C PHE A 21 3.66 -31.93 -7.74
N SER A 22 4.70 -31.40 -7.12
CA SER A 22 4.55 -30.19 -6.34
C SER A 22 4.37 -29.02 -7.34
N VAL A 23 3.11 -28.74 -7.70
CA VAL A 23 2.76 -27.48 -8.35
C VAL A 23 3.33 -26.38 -7.44
N PRO A 24 4.21 -25.48 -7.93
CA PRO A 24 4.71 -24.40 -7.09
C PRO A 24 3.49 -23.56 -6.66
N VAL A 25 3.10 -23.67 -5.39
CA VAL A 25 2.09 -22.79 -4.81
C VAL A 25 2.66 -21.38 -4.91
N SER A 26 2.04 -20.56 -5.75
CA SER A 26 2.43 -19.16 -5.87
C SER A 26 2.33 -18.51 -4.48
N ALA A 27 3.41 -17.89 -4.02
CA ALA A 27 3.44 -17.22 -2.72
C ALA A 27 2.35 -16.14 -2.68
N THR A 28 1.51 -16.21 -1.64
CA THR A 28 0.48 -15.19 -1.39
C THR A 28 1.03 -14.11 -0.47
N PRO A 29 0.43 -12.91 -0.42
CA PRO A 29 0.87 -11.84 0.49
C PRO A 29 1.05 -12.31 1.93
N VAL A 30 0.09 -13.07 2.48
CA VAL A 30 0.16 -13.56 3.86
C VAL A 30 1.19 -14.69 4.01
N SER A 31 1.32 -15.59 3.03
CA SER A 31 2.35 -16.65 3.11
C SER A 31 3.78 -16.12 2.99
N GLU A 32 3.98 -14.96 2.34
CA GLU A 32 5.28 -14.31 2.21
C GLU A 32 5.65 -13.47 3.44
N HIS A 33 4.66 -12.82 4.06
CA HIS A 33 4.89 -11.80 5.09
C HIS A 33 4.43 -12.23 6.49
N GLY A 34 3.48 -13.17 6.63
CA GLY A 34 2.95 -13.64 7.91
C GLY A 34 2.17 -12.58 8.69
N ALA A 35 2.18 -12.71 10.01
CA ALA A 35 1.56 -11.73 10.90
C ALA A 35 2.28 -10.39 10.85
N LEU A 36 1.50 -9.30 10.89
CA LEU A 36 2.03 -7.93 10.87
C LEU A 36 2.18 -7.37 12.27
N SER A 37 3.11 -6.43 12.42
CA SER A 37 3.27 -5.63 13.64
C SER A 37 3.69 -4.20 13.30
N VAL A 38 3.65 -3.30 14.29
CA VAL A 38 4.12 -1.92 14.16
C VAL A 38 5.45 -1.77 14.86
N SER A 39 6.48 -1.35 14.13
CA SER A 39 7.82 -1.08 14.68
C SER A 39 8.23 0.36 14.37
N GLY A 40 8.38 1.18 15.42
CA GLY A 40 8.51 2.62 15.25
C GLY A 40 7.28 3.20 14.56
N ASN A 41 7.48 3.86 13.42
CA ASN A 41 6.39 4.41 12.60
C ASN A 41 6.09 3.58 11.33
N SER A 42 6.51 2.33 11.29
CA SER A 42 6.40 1.46 10.12
C SER A 42 5.60 0.20 10.41
N LEU A 43 4.79 -0.23 9.45
CA LEU A 43 4.21 -1.56 9.43
C LEU A 43 5.30 -2.54 9.00
N VAL A 44 5.47 -3.64 9.75
CA VAL A 44 6.49 -4.67 9.47
C VAL A 44 5.87 -6.06 9.42
N ASP A 45 6.50 -6.95 8.65
CA ASP A 45 6.12 -8.35 8.53
C ASP A 45 6.66 -9.21 9.71
N ALA A 46 6.32 -10.48 9.74
CA ALA A 46 6.75 -11.42 10.76
C ALA A 46 8.29 -11.55 10.90
N ASN A 47 9.04 -11.10 9.89
CA ASN A 47 10.51 -11.07 9.90
C ASN A 47 11.07 -9.68 10.25
N GLY A 48 10.24 -8.74 10.71
CA GLY A 48 10.64 -7.36 11.01
C GLY A 48 10.98 -6.49 9.79
N ARG A 49 10.62 -6.93 8.57
CA ARG A 49 10.86 -6.17 7.33
C ARG A 49 9.69 -5.23 7.07
N ALA A 50 9.99 -3.97 6.75
CA ALA A 50 8.94 -3.01 6.39
C ALA A 50 8.11 -3.51 5.20
N ILE A 51 6.80 -3.48 5.37
CA ILE A 51 5.82 -3.85 4.34
C ILE A 51 4.90 -2.65 4.07
N GLN A 52 4.42 -2.54 2.83
CA GLN A 52 3.40 -1.58 2.43
C GLN A 52 2.18 -2.35 1.93
N LEU A 53 1.05 -2.25 2.64
CA LEU A 53 -0.23 -2.74 2.15
C LEU A 53 -0.74 -1.78 1.07
N LYS A 54 -1.16 -2.36 -0.05
CA LYS A 54 -1.68 -1.66 -1.22
C LYS A 54 -2.99 -2.32 -1.58
N GLY A 55 -4.07 -1.62 -1.45
CA GLY A 55 -5.35 -2.29 -1.58
C GLY A 55 -6.47 -1.39 -2.07
N VAL A 56 -7.65 -1.98 -2.00
CA VAL A 56 -8.90 -1.37 -2.42
C VAL A 56 -9.92 -1.52 -1.30
N SER A 57 -10.66 -0.43 -1.02
CA SER A 57 -11.84 -0.47 -0.16
C SER A 57 -13.06 -0.90 -0.98
N THR A 58 -13.91 -1.75 -0.42
CA THR A 58 -15.29 -1.86 -0.91
C THR A 58 -15.98 -0.50 -0.75
N HIS A 59 -17.06 -0.26 -1.49
CA HIS A 59 -18.06 0.72 -1.07
C HIS A 59 -18.87 0.15 0.10
N GLY A 60 -19.86 0.87 0.62
CA GLY A 60 -20.69 0.40 1.72
C GLY A 60 -21.25 -1.00 1.49
N LEU A 61 -21.10 -1.89 2.47
CA LEU A 61 -21.46 -3.32 2.36
C LEU A 61 -22.93 -3.54 2.02
N ALA A 62 -23.82 -2.65 2.46
CA ALA A 62 -25.24 -2.70 2.14
C ALA A 62 -25.58 -2.20 0.72
N TRP A 63 -24.68 -1.41 0.10
CA TRP A 63 -24.98 -0.72 -1.15
C TRP A 63 -24.43 -1.42 -2.38
N PHE A 64 -23.27 -2.08 -2.23
CA PHE A 64 -22.58 -2.79 -3.30
C PHE A 64 -22.07 -4.17 -2.81
N PRO A 65 -22.98 -5.01 -2.23
CA PRO A 65 -22.59 -6.30 -1.66
C PRO A 65 -22.09 -7.30 -2.70
N GLU A 66 -22.40 -7.12 -3.97
CA GLU A 66 -22.04 -8.00 -5.09
C GLU A 66 -20.53 -8.01 -5.37
N TYR A 67 -19.78 -7.01 -4.92
CA TYR A 67 -18.33 -6.96 -5.06
C TYR A 67 -17.59 -7.67 -3.92
N ILE A 68 -18.31 -8.14 -2.89
CA ILE A 68 -17.71 -8.85 -1.76
C ILE A 68 -17.78 -10.34 -2.04
N ASN A 69 -16.87 -10.82 -2.88
CA ASN A 69 -16.77 -12.21 -3.25
C ASN A 69 -15.32 -12.60 -3.58
N LYS A 70 -15.03 -13.91 -3.56
CA LYS A 70 -13.68 -14.44 -3.78
C LYS A 70 -13.11 -14.10 -5.15
N GLU A 71 -13.92 -14.14 -6.21
CA GLU A 71 -13.46 -13.86 -7.57
C GLU A 71 -13.13 -12.38 -7.78
N ALA A 72 -13.90 -11.47 -7.14
CA ALA A 72 -13.56 -10.04 -7.09
C ALA A 72 -12.21 -9.84 -6.45
N PHE A 73 -11.99 -10.38 -5.24
CA PHE A 73 -10.73 -10.22 -4.52
C PHE A 73 -9.55 -10.91 -5.23
N LYS A 74 -9.81 -12.03 -5.89
CA LYS A 74 -8.82 -12.68 -6.76
C LYS A 74 -8.39 -11.74 -7.90
N SER A 75 -9.35 -11.06 -8.55
CA SER A 75 -9.03 -10.07 -9.59
C SER A 75 -8.24 -8.87 -9.03
N LEU A 76 -8.55 -8.39 -7.82
CA LEU A 76 -7.77 -7.34 -7.16
C LEU A 76 -6.33 -7.79 -6.91
N ARG A 77 -6.12 -9.03 -6.44
CA ARG A 77 -4.79 -9.58 -6.17
C ARG A 77 -4.00 -9.84 -7.44
N ASP A 78 -4.56 -10.65 -8.35
CA ASP A 78 -3.84 -11.20 -9.50
C ASP A 78 -3.70 -10.18 -10.64
N ASP A 79 -4.80 -9.44 -10.92
CA ASP A 79 -4.86 -8.52 -12.06
C ASP A 79 -4.48 -7.09 -11.68
N TRP A 80 -4.73 -6.63 -10.44
CA TRP A 80 -4.46 -5.26 -10.02
C TRP A 80 -3.21 -5.14 -9.15
N GLY A 81 -2.75 -6.23 -8.53
CA GLY A 81 -1.56 -6.26 -7.68
C GLY A 81 -1.83 -5.78 -6.26
N ALA A 82 -3.09 -5.86 -5.81
CA ALA A 82 -3.46 -5.59 -4.43
C ALA A 82 -3.00 -6.73 -3.50
N ASN A 83 -2.55 -6.38 -2.28
CA ASN A 83 -2.24 -7.35 -1.24
C ASN A 83 -3.19 -7.25 -0.04
N ALA A 84 -4.13 -6.30 -0.06
CA ALA A 84 -5.12 -6.09 0.99
C ALA A 84 -6.46 -5.60 0.43
N VAL A 85 -7.53 -5.83 1.20
CA VAL A 85 -8.87 -5.27 0.97
C VAL A 85 -9.39 -4.63 2.25
N ARG A 86 -10.27 -3.63 2.13
CA ARG A 86 -10.94 -2.95 3.24
C ARG A 86 -12.43 -3.12 3.09
N LEU A 87 -13.12 -3.53 4.16
CA LEU A 87 -14.56 -3.81 4.20
C LEU A 87 -15.26 -2.64 4.93
N ALA A 88 -15.90 -1.75 4.18
CA ALA A 88 -16.49 -0.52 4.71
C ALA A 88 -17.90 -0.75 5.31
N LEU A 89 -17.98 -0.95 6.62
CA LEU A 89 -19.24 -1.11 7.34
C LEU A 89 -19.76 0.26 7.79
N TYR A 90 -20.62 0.89 7.01
CA TYR A 90 -21.29 2.12 7.40
C TYR A 90 -22.10 1.94 8.68
N THR A 91 -22.05 2.96 9.54
CA THR A 91 -22.70 2.98 10.84
C THR A 91 -24.08 3.62 10.78
N GLU A 92 -24.18 4.88 10.40
CA GLU A 92 -25.43 5.65 10.50
C GLU A 92 -26.13 5.92 9.16
N GLU A 93 -25.43 5.73 8.03
CA GLU A 93 -26.02 5.90 6.71
C GLU A 93 -27.15 4.91 6.46
N TYR A 94 -27.97 5.18 5.43
CA TYR A 94 -29.05 4.26 5.03
C TYR A 94 -28.48 2.84 4.81
N GLY A 95 -29.10 1.85 5.42
CA GLY A 95 -28.61 0.48 5.41
C GLY A 95 -27.41 0.23 6.35
N GLY A 96 -27.02 1.22 7.18
CA GLY A 96 -25.91 1.11 8.12
C GLY A 96 -26.22 0.28 9.36
N TYR A 97 -25.16 -0.14 10.03
CA TYR A 97 -25.23 -1.07 11.18
C TYR A 97 -25.98 -0.49 12.40
N CYS A 98 -25.90 0.81 12.61
CA CYS A 98 -26.55 1.54 13.71
C CYS A 98 -27.83 2.28 13.28
N SER A 99 -28.25 2.14 12.02
CA SER A 99 -29.48 2.74 11.50
C SER A 99 -30.52 1.66 11.16
N ASN A 100 -30.90 1.55 9.91
CA ASN A 100 -31.94 0.62 9.46
C ASN A 100 -31.40 -0.63 8.75
N GLY A 101 -30.09 -0.87 8.79
CA GLY A 101 -29.47 -2.07 8.21
C GLY A 101 -29.67 -3.31 9.07
N SER A 102 -29.72 -4.49 8.41
CA SER A 102 -29.73 -5.76 9.11
C SER A 102 -28.35 -6.08 9.66
N LYS A 103 -28.18 -5.99 10.98
CA LYS A 103 -26.88 -6.28 11.65
C LYS A 103 -26.36 -7.68 11.33
N SER A 104 -27.24 -8.70 11.22
CA SER A 104 -26.85 -10.06 10.87
C SER A 104 -26.32 -10.13 9.44
N GLN A 105 -27.04 -9.62 8.45
CA GLN A 105 -26.62 -9.63 7.06
C GLN A 105 -25.33 -8.84 6.83
N LEU A 106 -25.16 -7.71 7.51
CA LEU A 106 -23.90 -6.93 7.43
C LEU A 106 -22.71 -7.70 8.01
N LYS A 107 -22.92 -8.40 9.14
CA LYS A 107 -21.90 -9.28 9.72
C LYS A 107 -21.59 -10.50 8.82
N GLU A 108 -22.59 -11.07 8.18
CA GLU A 108 -22.40 -12.15 7.19
C GLU A 108 -21.56 -11.67 6.01
N LYS A 109 -21.79 -10.44 5.50
CA LYS A 109 -20.97 -9.85 4.43
C LYS A 109 -19.52 -9.61 4.88
N ILE A 110 -19.30 -9.18 6.12
CA ILE A 110 -17.93 -9.09 6.67
C ILE A 110 -17.28 -10.48 6.69
N GLN A 111 -18.00 -11.50 7.17
CA GLN A 111 -17.49 -12.87 7.25
C GLN A 111 -17.16 -13.43 5.85
N GLU A 112 -17.99 -13.16 4.86
CA GLU A 112 -17.74 -13.51 3.45
C GLU A 112 -16.46 -12.84 2.94
N GLY A 113 -16.32 -11.54 3.16
CA GLY A 113 -15.13 -10.77 2.76
C GLY A 113 -13.86 -11.24 3.45
N VAL A 114 -13.90 -11.48 4.78
CA VAL A 114 -12.77 -12.00 5.53
C VAL A 114 -12.38 -13.39 5.03
N ARG A 115 -13.34 -14.30 4.85
CA ARG A 115 -13.09 -15.64 4.31
C ARG A 115 -12.46 -15.58 2.92
N ALA A 116 -13.03 -14.78 2.02
CA ALA A 116 -12.51 -14.59 0.67
C ALA A 116 -11.06 -14.10 0.66
N ALA A 117 -10.74 -13.09 1.49
CA ALA A 117 -9.38 -12.56 1.62
C ALA A 117 -8.42 -13.61 2.22
N THR A 118 -8.83 -14.31 3.26
CA THR A 118 -8.03 -15.36 3.93
C THR A 118 -7.71 -16.50 2.97
N ASP A 119 -8.72 -17.02 2.26
CA ASP A 119 -8.53 -18.07 1.25
C ASP A 119 -7.56 -17.68 0.13
N LEU A 120 -7.48 -16.38 -0.17
CA LEU A 120 -6.58 -15.83 -1.17
C LEU A 120 -5.22 -15.42 -0.59
N GLY A 121 -5.02 -15.53 0.72
CA GLY A 121 -3.82 -15.08 1.40
C GLY A 121 -3.61 -13.57 1.31
N MET A 122 -4.67 -12.78 1.32
CA MET A 122 -4.65 -11.31 1.35
C MET A 122 -4.90 -10.82 2.77
N TYR A 123 -4.40 -9.64 3.10
CA TYR A 123 -4.79 -8.93 4.32
C TYR A 123 -6.18 -8.31 4.16
N VAL A 124 -6.89 -8.18 5.28
CA VAL A 124 -8.24 -7.60 5.28
C VAL A 124 -8.42 -6.66 6.46
N ILE A 125 -8.98 -5.47 6.19
CA ILE A 125 -9.35 -4.47 7.20
C ILE A 125 -10.85 -4.51 7.39
N ILE A 126 -11.31 -4.71 8.63
CA ILE A 126 -12.71 -4.55 9.03
C ILE A 126 -12.86 -3.12 9.53
N ASP A 127 -13.61 -2.30 8.79
CA ASP A 127 -13.74 -0.88 9.04
C ASP A 127 -15.14 -0.51 9.59
N TRP A 128 -15.14 0.07 10.76
CA TRP A 128 -16.30 0.76 11.37
C TRP A 128 -16.41 2.15 10.77
N HIS A 129 -17.22 2.25 9.70
CA HIS A 129 -17.24 3.38 8.79
C HIS A 129 -18.08 4.55 9.31
N VAL A 130 -17.58 5.22 10.35
CA VAL A 130 -18.13 6.47 10.89
C VAL A 130 -18.07 7.56 9.84
N LEU A 131 -19.21 8.23 9.57
CA LEU A 131 -19.29 9.38 8.66
C LEU A 131 -20.38 10.37 9.13
N SER A 132 -21.68 10.05 8.93
CA SER A 132 -22.79 10.92 9.34
C SER A 132 -23.01 11.01 10.85
N ASP A 133 -22.58 10.03 11.60
CA ASP A 133 -22.51 10.04 13.06
C ASP A 133 -21.49 11.06 13.59
N GLN A 134 -20.57 11.54 12.77
CA GLN A 134 -19.57 12.58 13.06
C GLN A 134 -18.64 12.21 14.24
N ASN A 135 -19.20 12.05 15.43
CA ASN A 135 -18.47 11.69 16.65
C ASN A 135 -18.63 10.19 16.93
N PRO A 136 -17.56 9.40 16.92
CA PRO A 136 -17.62 7.95 17.13
C PRO A 136 -18.19 7.55 18.51
N ASN A 137 -18.20 8.46 19.49
CA ASN A 137 -18.83 8.21 20.79
C ASN A 137 -20.35 8.04 20.70
N LYS A 138 -20.99 8.46 19.61
CA LYS A 138 -22.43 8.30 19.40
C LYS A 138 -22.85 6.83 19.46
N HIS A 139 -22.09 5.95 18.83
CA HIS A 139 -22.32 4.51 18.77
C HIS A 139 -21.20 3.70 19.43
N LYS A 140 -20.60 4.24 20.50
CA LYS A 140 -19.45 3.62 21.17
C LYS A 140 -19.78 2.23 21.72
N ASN A 141 -20.96 2.03 22.32
CA ASN A 141 -21.33 0.75 22.91
C ASN A 141 -21.55 -0.32 21.82
N GLU A 142 -22.14 0.06 20.70
CA GLU A 142 -22.31 -0.82 19.54
C GLU A 142 -20.97 -1.17 18.93
N ALA A 143 -20.04 -0.21 18.81
CA ALA A 143 -18.68 -0.46 18.33
C ALA A 143 -17.92 -1.43 19.24
N ILE A 144 -18.00 -1.25 20.56
CA ILE A 144 -17.42 -2.16 21.55
C ILE A 144 -17.97 -3.59 21.38
N ALA A 145 -19.31 -3.73 21.34
CA ALA A 145 -19.94 -5.04 21.17
C ALA A 145 -19.53 -5.70 19.84
N PHE A 146 -19.52 -4.92 18.76
CA PHE A 146 -19.09 -5.40 17.44
C PHE A 146 -17.63 -5.85 17.42
N PHE A 147 -16.71 -5.03 17.90
CA PHE A 147 -15.28 -5.38 17.87
C PHE A 147 -14.92 -6.50 18.85
N ARG A 148 -15.61 -6.66 19.97
CA ARG A 148 -15.47 -7.85 20.81
C ARG A 148 -15.82 -9.12 20.03
N GLU A 149 -16.95 -9.12 19.31
CA GLU A 149 -17.38 -10.25 18.47
C GLU A 149 -16.37 -10.53 17.35
N MET A 150 -15.89 -9.48 16.66
CA MET A 150 -14.91 -9.63 15.58
C MET A 150 -13.56 -10.11 16.11
N ALA A 151 -13.08 -9.57 17.22
CA ALA A 151 -11.83 -10.00 17.84
C ALA A 151 -11.90 -11.46 18.28
N GLU A 152 -12.99 -11.90 18.96
CA GLU A 152 -13.17 -13.29 19.35
C GLU A 152 -13.15 -14.23 18.15
N LYS A 153 -13.81 -13.83 17.08
CA LYS A 153 -13.90 -14.63 15.86
C LYS A 153 -12.58 -14.74 15.10
N TYR A 154 -11.77 -13.69 15.09
CA TYR A 154 -10.59 -13.60 14.21
C TYR A 154 -9.25 -13.53 14.93
N LYS A 155 -9.18 -13.65 16.26
CA LYS A 155 -7.93 -13.60 17.06
C LYS A 155 -6.80 -14.53 16.59
N ASN A 156 -7.14 -15.60 15.89
CA ASN A 156 -6.18 -16.56 15.35
C ASN A 156 -5.88 -16.33 13.85
N GLN A 157 -6.37 -15.23 13.27
CA GLN A 157 -6.21 -14.91 11.85
C GLN A 157 -5.20 -13.77 11.69
N SER A 158 -3.99 -14.10 11.29
CA SER A 158 -2.87 -13.15 11.16
C SER A 158 -3.05 -12.10 10.05
N ASN A 159 -4.07 -12.24 9.21
CA ASN A 159 -4.35 -11.34 8.09
C ASN A 159 -5.45 -10.33 8.36
N VAL A 160 -6.09 -10.34 9.54
CA VAL A 160 -7.18 -9.42 9.89
C VAL A 160 -6.66 -8.21 10.65
N LEU A 161 -7.05 -7.02 10.21
CA LEU A 161 -6.80 -5.73 10.85
C LEU A 161 -8.14 -5.07 11.20
N TYR A 162 -8.19 -4.25 12.22
CA TYR A 162 -9.39 -3.51 12.63
C TYR A 162 -9.19 -2.02 12.43
N GLU A 163 -10.11 -1.36 11.72
CA GLU A 163 -10.21 0.10 11.67
C GLU A 163 -11.43 0.51 12.49
N ILE A 164 -11.17 1.05 13.69
CA ILE A 164 -12.21 1.28 14.67
C ILE A 164 -13.00 2.59 14.48
N CYS A 165 -12.57 3.43 13.55
CA CYS A 165 -13.24 4.68 13.21
C CYS A 165 -12.72 5.20 11.87
N ASN A 166 -13.60 5.33 10.86
CA ASN A 166 -13.25 5.83 9.53
C ASN A 166 -12.95 7.33 9.54
N GLU A 167 -13.96 8.18 9.66
CA GLU A 167 -13.85 9.64 9.46
C GLU A 167 -14.58 10.46 10.53
N PRO A 168 -14.00 10.63 11.73
CA PRO A 168 -14.52 11.59 12.70
C PRO A 168 -14.54 13.00 12.12
N ASN A 169 -15.68 13.68 12.23
CA ASN A 169 -15.88 15.01 11.61
C ASN A 169 -16.81 15.89 12.44
N GLY A 170 -17.44 16.92 11.85
CA GLY A 170 -18.42 17.78 12.54
C GLY A 170 -17.88 18.53 13.77
N GLY A 171 -16.57 18.82 13.81
CA GLY A 171 -15.93 19.47 14.95
C GLY A 171 -15.52 18.52 16.09
N THR A 172 -15.62 17.21 15.89
CA THR A 172 -15.12 16.19 16.82
C THR A 172 -13.62 16.36 17.07
N SER A 173 -13.24 16.58 18.33
CA SER A 173 -11.84 16.79 18.72
C SER A 173 -11.06 15.48 18.84
N TRP A 174 -9.72 15.58 18.77
CA TRP A 174 -8.87 14.44 19.03
C TRP A 174 -9.08 13.82 20.43
N THR A 175 -9.32 14.63 21.45
CA THR A 175 -9.63 14.14 22.81
C THR A 175 -10.85 13.24 22.82
N GLN A 176 -11.91 13.60 22.08
CA GLN A 176 -13.12 12.78 21.97
C GLN A 176 -12.86 11.47 21.20
N VAL A 177 -12.14 11.54 20.09
CA VAL A 177 -11.75 10.35 19.32
C VAL A 177 -10.85 9.43 20.16
N LYS A 178 -9.87 10.00 20.86
CA LYS A 178 -8.94 9.25 21.73
C LYS A 178 -9.69 8.52 22.83
N SER A 179 -10.64 9.19 23.53
CA SER A 179 -11.46 8.56 24.57
C SER A 179 -12.29 7.40 24.04
N TYR A 180 -12.89 7.54 22.85
CA TYR A 180 -13.56 6.45 22.15
C TYR A 180 -12.62 5.29 21.82
N ALA A 181 -11.49 5.63 21.21
CA ALA A 181 -10.52 4.64 20.74
C ALA A 181 -9.94 3.84 21.90
N GLU A 182 -9.55 4.48 23.02
CA GLU A 182 -9.03 3.81 24.21
C GLU A 182 -10.03 2.80 24.79
N ALA A 183 -11.34 3.14 24.78
CA ALA A 183 -12.39 2.23 25.24
C ALA A 183 -12.50 0.99 24.31
N VAL A 184 -12.52 1.19 22.98
CA VAL A 184 -12.63 0.07 22.03
C VAL A 184 -11.34 -0.77 22.00
N ILE A 185 -10.17 -0.13 22.01
CA ILE A 185 -8.87 -0.82 22.05
C ILE A 185 -8.75 -1.72 23.26
N LYS A 186 -9.14 -1.25 24.45
CA LYS A 186 -9.14 -2.04 25.67
C LYS A 186 -9.88 -3.36 25.49
N GLU A 187 -11.05 -3.34 24.88
CA GLU A 187 -11.90 -4.50 24.68
C GLU A 187 -11.31 -5.46 23.61
N ILE A 188 -10.77 -4.92 22.53
CA ILE A 188 -10.05 -5.75 21.53
C ILE A 188 -8.84 -6.41 22.17
N ARG A 189 -8.02 -5.68 22.94
CA ARG A 189 -6.79 -6.18 23.57
C ARG A 189 -7.02 -7.24 24.63
N ALA A 190 -8.18 -7.25 25.27
CA ALA A 190 -8.58 -8.32 26.19
C ALA A 190 -8.78 -9.68 25.49
N ILE A 191 -8.96 -9.68 24.16
CA ILE A 191 -9.26 -10.85 23.34
C ILE A 191 -8.12 -11.15 22.36
N ASP A 192 -7.65 -10.12 21.64
CA ASP A 192 -6.56 -10.19 20.64
C ASP A 192 -5.48 -9.16 21.00
N ALA A 193 -4.43 -9.65 21.67
CA ALA A 193 -3.34 -8.82 22.16
C ALA A 193 -2.51 -8.21 21.03
N ASN A 194 -2.47 -8.84 19.85
CA ASN A 194 -1.53 -8.53 18.77
C ASN A 194 -2.15 -7.86 17.54
N ALA A 195 -3.48 -7.78 17.46
CA ALA A 195 -4.17 -7.19 16.30
C ALA A 195 -3.61 -5.80 15.93
N ILE A 196 -3.47 -5.53 14.64
CA ILE A 196 -3.26 -4.16 14.17
C ILE A 196 -4.58 -3.39 14.26
N ILE A 197 -4.55 -2.25 14.94
CA ILE A 197 -5.73 -1.39 15.09
C ILE A 197 -5.45 -0.02 14.43
N LEU A 198 -6.31 0.34 13.49
CA LEU A 198 -6.28 1.63 12.80
C LEU A 198 -7.30 2.57 13.47
N ILE A 199 -6.89 3.80 13.71
CA ILE A 199 -7.67 4.79 14.48
C ILE A 199 -7.88 6.04 13.63
N GLY A 200 -9.12 6.39 13.33
CA GLY A 200 -9.48 7.63 12.64
C GLY A 200 -8.96 8.87 13.38
N THR A 201 -8.61 9.90 12.62
CA THR A 201 -8.22 11.19 13.19
C THR A 201 -9.27 12.27 12.87
N PRO A 202 -9.31 13.41 13.58
CA PRO A 202 -10.31 14.44 13.32
C PRO A 202 -10.32 14.96 11.88
N THR A 203 -11.39 15.69 11.53
CA THR A 203 -11.53 16.38 10.23
C THR A 203 -11.43 15.41 9.06
N TRP A 204 -12.32 14.39 9.04
CA TRP A 204 -12.35 13.34 8.02
C TRP A 204 -10.99 12.62 7.89
N SER A 205 -10.43 12.22 9.00
CA SER A 205 -9.11 11.55 9.09
C SER A 205 -7.97 12.33 8.43
N GLN A 206 -7.94 13.67 8.58
CA GLN A 206 -6.92 14.55 7.98
C GLN A 206 -5.99 15.19 9.02
N ASP A 207 -6.25 15.01 10.32
CA ASP A 207 -5.52 15.68 11.39
C ASP A 207 -4.59 14.73 12.18
N ALA A 208 -3.90 13.83 11.47
CA ALA A 208 -2.91 12.95 12.09
C ALA A 208 -1.76 13.72 12.76
N ASP A 209 -1.44 14.94 12.31
CA ASP A 209 -0.46 15.83 12.97
C ASP A 209 -0.95 16.35 14.31
N ILE A 210 -2.26 16.44 14.54
CA ILE A 210 -2.84 16.74 15.86
C ILE A 210 -2.74 15.52 16.77
N ALA A 211 -3.09 14.32 16.27
CA ALA A 211 -2.95 13.08 17.01
C ALA A 211 -1.50 12.80 17.42
N ALA A 212 -0.53 13.15 16.57
CA ALA A 212 0.89 13.01 16.83
C ALA A 212 1.41 13.82 18.04
N LYS A 213 0.69 14.87 18.46
CA LYS A 213 1.07 15.68 19.64
C LYS A 213 0.67 15.01 20.96
N ASN A 214 -0.32 14.11 20.94
CA ASN A 214 -0.82 13.39 22.10
C ASN A 214 -1.33 12.01 21.69
N PRO A 215 -0.46 11.11 21.22
CA PRO A 215 -0.88 9.79 20.76
C PRO A 215 -1.45 8.93 21.90
N ILE A 216 -2.13 7.84 21.55
CA ILE A 216 -2.54 6.81 22.50
C ILE A 216 -1.30 6.05 22.93
N THR A 217 -1.14 5.85 24.23
CA THR A 217 0.02 5.16 24.85
C THR A 217 -0.46 3.93 25.62
N GLY A 218 0.49 3.04 25.97
CA GLY A 218 0.19 1.83 26.73
C GLY A 218 -0.31 0.64 25.89
N TYR A 219 -0.42 0.79 24.57
CA TYR A 219 -0.80 -0.27 23.64
C TYR A 219 0.18 -0.35 22.48
N GLN A 220 0.43 -1.55 21.99
CA GLN A 220 1.22 -1.80 20.79
C GLN A 220 0.32 -1.99 19.56
N ASN A 221 0.94 -1.99 18.36
CA ASN A 221 0.27 -2.27 17.10
C ASN A 221 -0.91 -1.32 16.80
N LEU A 222 -0.74 -0.04 17.12
CA LEU A 222 -1.67 1.03 16.76
C LEU A 222 -1.13 1.80 15.55
N MET A 223 -2.00 2.13 14.61
CA MET A 223 -1.74 3.07 13.52
C MET A 223 -2.84 4.12 13.42
N TYR A 224 -2.52 5.28 12.88
CA TYR A 224 -3.45 6.41 12.78
C TYR A 224 -3.79 6.65 11.33
N THR A 225 -5.09 6.79 11.02
CA THR A 225 -5.50 6.96 9.63
C THR A 225 -5.29 8.39 9.14
N PHE A 226 -4.98 8.48 7.86
CA PHE A 226 -4.97 9.73 7.12
C PHE A 226 -5.69 9.52 5.80
N HIS A 227 -6.70 10.37 5.49
CA HIS A 227 -7.47 10.29 4.26
C HIS A 227 -7.17 11.47 3.35
N PHE A 228 -7.18 11.24 2.05
CA PHE A 228 -7.06 12.32 1.08
C PHE A 228 -7.78 12.01 -0.24
N TYR A 229 -8.22 13.07 -0.88
CA TYR A 229 -8.72 13.07 -2.26
C TYR A 229 -7.86 14.03 -3.07
N ALA A 230 -7.12 13.50 -4.05
CA ALA A 230 -5.99 14.19 -4.65
C ALA A 230 -6.36 15.49 -5.39
N ALA A 231 -7.55 15.57 -5.97
CA ALA A 231 -7.98 16.80 -6.64
C ALA A 231 -8.25 17.95 -5.67
N THR A 232 -8.61 17.64 -4.40
CA THR A 232 -8.89 18.64 -3.36
C THR A 232 -7.70 18.82 -2.41
N HIS A 233 -7.17 17.75 -1.86
CA HIS A 233 -6.16 17.75 -0.82
C HIS A 233 -4.75 17.78 -1.42
N LYS A 234 -4.08 18.93 -1.32
CA LYS A 234 -2.80 19.20 -1.98
C LYS A 234 -1.65 19.35 -0.97
N ASP A 235 -0.70 20.25 -1.22
CA ASP A 235 0.55 20.38 -0.43
C ASP A 235 0.32 20.63 1.05
N THR A 236 -0.70 21.37 1.45
CA THR A 236 -1.03 21.62 2.87
C THR A 236 -1.33 20.30 3.59
N TYR A 237 -2.11 19.42 2.98
CA TYR A 237 -2.46 18.12 3.56
C TYR A 237 -1.27 17.14 3.52
N ARG A 238 -0.50 17.12 2.43
CA ARG A 238 0.75 16.34 2.37
C ARG A 238 1.73 16.75 3.48
N LYS A 239 1.75 18.05 3.82
CA LYS A 239 2.57 18.56 4.93
C LYS A 239 2.05 18.07 6.29
N LYS A 240 0.74 18.00 6.52
CA LYS A 240 0.15 17.41 7.74
C LYS A 240 0.60 15.96 7.92
N LEU A 241 0.40 15.13 6.88
CA LEU A 241 0.85 13.74 6.89
C LEU A 241 2.36 13.63 7.18
N GLU A 242 3.19 14.40 6.46
CA GLU A 242 4.64 14.39 6.67
C GLU A 242 5.02 14.85 8.07
N THR A 243 4.29 15.80 8.67
CA THR A 243 4.50 16.25 10.04
C THR A 243 4.22 15.14 11.04
N ALA A 244 3.10 14.42 10.90
CA ALA A 244 2.76 13.29 11.76
C ALA A 244 3.82 12.17 11.70
N VAL A 245 4.18 11.74 10.50
CA VAL A 245 5.20 10.69 10.29
C VAL A 245 6.58 11.10 10.84
N ARG A 246 6.97 12.37 10.69
CA ARG A 246 8.25 12.89 11.22
C ARG A 246 8.25 13.01 12.74
N ALA A 247 7.09 13.15 13.35
CA ALA A 247 6.92 13.09 14.81
C ALA A 247 6.99 11.65 15.36
N GLY A 248 7.09 10.64 14.48
CA GLY A 248 7.16 9.23 14.87
C GLY A 248 5.81 8.50 14.88
N LEU A 249 4.73 9.18 14.47
CA LEU A 249 3.40 8.55 14.45
C LEU A 249 3.32 7.50 13.33
N PRO A 250 2.92 6.24 13.61
CA PRO A 250 2.65 5.24 12.58
C PRO A 250 1.34 5.59 11.86
N VAL A 251 1.42 5.93 10.57
CA VAL A 251 0.28 6.38 9.78
C VAL A 251 -0.08 5.36 8.70
N PHE A 252 -1.38 5.17 8.49
CA PHE A 252 -1.97 4.36 7.44
C PHE A 252 -2.96 5.22 6.63
N VAL A 253 -2.88 5.22 5.32
CA VAL A 253 -3.89 5.85 4.46
C VAL A 253 -4.96 4.81 4.13
N SER A 254 -5.91 4.62 5.06
CA SER A 254 -6.96 3.61 4.92
C SER A 254 -8.03 3.98 3.90
N GLU A 255 -8.04 5.25 3.44
CA GLU A 255 -8.85 5.68 2.33
C GLU A 255 -8.16 6.78 1.51
N TYR A 256 -8.20 6.65 0.19
CA TYR A 256 -7.84 7.75 -0.71
C TYR A 256 -8.64 7.73 -2.01
N GLY A 257 -8.88 8.92 -2.56
CA GLY A 257 -9.45 9.12 -3.89
C GLY A 257 -8.51 9.89 -4.83
N VAL A 258 -8.67 9.70 -6.13
CA VAL A 258 -7.94 10.44 -7.19
C VAL A 258 -8.73 11.67 -7.65
N CYS A 259 -10.03 11.72 -7.30
CA CYS A 259 -10.97 12.78 -7.62
C CYS A 259 -11.05 13.84 -6.51
N GLU A 260 -12.11 14.66 -6.54
CA GLU A 260 -12.44 15.64 -5.51
C GLU A 260 -12.99 14.98 -4.24
N ALA A 261 -12.92 15.67 -3.10
CA ALA A 261 -13.31 15.16 -1.78
C ALA A 261 -14.79 14.79 -1.66
N SER A 262 -15.62 15.26 -2.56
CA SER A 262 -17.01 14.83 -2.66
C SER A 262 -17.21 13.38 -3.11
N GLY A 263 -16.13 12.69 -3.50
CA GLY A 263 -16.18 11.38 -4.18
C GLY A 263 -16.50 11.52 -5.66
N ASN A 264 -16.82 12.72 -6.14
CA ASN A 264 -17.17 13.02 -7.53
C ASN A 264 -16.28 14.15 -8.10
N GLY A 265 -16.59 14.66 -9.30
CA GLY A 265 -15.86 15.74 -9.92
C GLY A 265 -14.61 15.30 -10.67
N SER A 266 -13.63 16.19 -10.81
CA SER A 266 -12.44 15.97 -11.64
C SER A 266 -11.44 15.00 -11.00
N VAL A 267 -10.82 14.17 -11.85
CA VAL A 267 -9.71 13.29 -11.45
C VAL A 267 -8.39 14.04 -11.68
N ASN A 268 -7.52 14.08 -10.68
CA ASN A 268 -6.23 14.77 -10.76
C ASN A 268 -5.04 13.82 -10.53
N GLN A 269 -4.62 13.19 -11.62
CA GLN A 269 -3.50 12.22 -11.57
C GLN A 269 -2.16 12.88 -11.16
N THR A 270 -1.93 14.14 -11.56
CA THR A 270 -0.70 14.86 -11.21
C THR A 270 -0.56 15.07 -9.70
N GLU A 271 -1.66 15.47 -9.04
CA GLU A 271 -1.64 15.60 -7.58
C GLU A 271 -1.58 14.23 -6.90
N ALA A 272 -2.24 13.21 -7.45
CA ALA A 272 -2.12 11.83 -6.96
C ALA A 272 -0.68 11.32 -7.04
N ASP A 273 0.06 11.57 -8.13
CA ASP A 273 1.48 11.20 -8.26
C ASP A 273 2.36 11.84 -7.16
N LYS A 274 2.04 13.06 -6.74
CA LYS A 274 2.72 13.72 -5.61
C LYS A 274 2.42 13.02 -4.29
N TRP A 275 1.18 12.61 -4.07
CA TRP A 275 0.78 11.81 -2.91
C TRP A 275 1.54 10.49 -2.88
N PHE A 276 1.52 9.72 -3.96
CA PHE A 276 2.24 8.45 -4.03
C PHE A 276 3.75 8.58 -3.92
N THR A 277 4.31 9.71 -4.36
CA THR A 277 5.71 10.04 -4.08
C THR A 277 5.97 10.13 -2.57
N LEU A 278 5.05 10.74 -1.81
CA LEU A 278 5.15 10.87 -0.37
C LEU A 278 4.92 9.52 0.33
N LEU A 279 3.84 8.80 -0.01
CA LEU A 279 3.51 7.50 0.58
C LEU A 279 4.63 6.48 0.38
N ASN A 280 5.15 6.37 -0.84
CA ASN A 280 6.25 5.47 -1.16
C ASN A 280 7.58 5.88 -0.50
N ARG A 281 7.78 7.16 -0.21
CA ARG A 281 8.94 7.64 0.53
C ARG A 281 8.97 7.09 1.95
N TYR A 282 7.83 7.05 2.61
CA TYR A 282 7.70 6.65 4.00
C TYR A 282 7.22 5.22 4.18
N GLY A 283 6.93 4.48 3.09
CA GLY A 283 6.38 3.12 3.15
C GLY A 283 4.96 3.06 3.71
N ILE A 284 4.17 4.13 3.55
CA ILE A 284 2.83 4.23 4.09
C ILE A 284 1.87 3.39 3.26
N SER A 285 1.17 2.47 3.91
CA SER A 285 0.11 1.63 3.33
C SER A 285 -1.10 2.45 2.90
N TYR A 286 -1.85 1.97 1.90
CA TYR A 286 -2.99 2.72 1.35
C TYR A 286 -4.09 1.84 0.78
N MET A 287 -5.37 2.30 0.89
CA MET A 287 -6.56 1.68 0.31
C MET A 287 -7.29 2.66 -0.59
N ALA A 288 -7.54 2.28 -1.85
CA ALA A 288 -8.26 3.11 -2.81
C ALA A 288 -9.77 3.07 -2.55
N TRP A 289 -10.41 4.20 -2.49
CA TRP A 289 -11.86 4.33 -2.47
C TRP A 289 -12.37 4.49 -3.91
N ASN A 290 -13.23 3.65 -4.48
CA ASN A 290 -13.86 2.47 -3.93
C ASN A 290 -14.15 1.43 -5.03
N LEU A 291 -14.26 0.16 -4.65
CA LEU A 291 -14.69 -0.91 -5.55
C LEU A 291 -16.21 -0.88 -5.71
N SER A 292 -16.68 -0.20 -6.72
CA SER A 292 -18.07 -0.18 -7.17
C SER A 292 -18.15 0.31 -8.61
N ASN A 293 -19.35 0.21 -9.19
CA ASN A 293 -19.73 0.84 -10.46
C ASN A 293 -20.69 2.01 -10.26
N LYS A 294 -20.69 2.60 -9.05
CA LYS A 294 -21.48 3.81 -8.76
C LYS A 294 -21.15 4.91 -9.77
N ASN A 295 -22.15 5.67 -10.19
CA ASN A 295 -21.95 6.76 -11.13
C ASN A 295 -21.30 7.97 -10.44
N GLU A 296 -20.04 7.80 -10.04
CA GLU A 296 -19.21 8.85 -9.43
C GLU A 296 -17.73 8.65 -9.81
N SER A 297 -16.93 9.70 -9.69
CA SER A 297 -15.53 9.69 -10.13
C SER A 297 -14.61 8.84 -9.23
N SER A 298 -14.98 8.61 -7.98
CA SER A 298 -14.22 7.77 -7.05
C SER A 298 -14.37 6.28 -7.35
N SER A 299 -15.47 5.86 -8.00
CA SER A 299 -15.69 4.46 -8.39
C SER A 299 -14.60 3.95 -9.31
N LEU A 300 -14.05 2.79 -9.00
CA LEU A 300 -12.97 2.20 -9.80
C LEU A 300 -13.45 1.54 -11.09
N LEU A 301 -14.74 1.19 -11.15
CA LEU A 301 -15.40 0.65 -12.33
C LEU A 301 -16.29 1.71 -12.98
N LYS A 302 -16.46 1.61 -14.29
CA LYS A 302 -17.44 2.42 -15.02
C LYS A 302 -18.85 2.07 -14.56
N SER A 303 -19.76 3.04 -14.52
CA SER A 303 -21.18 2.80 -14.18
C SER A 303 -21.89 1.84 -15.13
N SER A 304 -21.39 1.70 -16.36
CA SER A 304 -21.87 0.72 -17.33
C SER A 304 -21.34 -0.70 -17.11
N CYS A 305 -20.35 -0.90 -16.24
CA CYS A 305 -19.81 -2.22 -15.96
C CYS A 305 -20.82 -3.07 -15.18
N LYS A 306 -21.13 -4.27 -15.70
CA LYS A 306 -22.03 -5.24 -15.06
C LYS A 306 -21.30 -6.43 -14.44
N LYS A 307 -19.98 -6.48 -14.60
CA LYS A 307 -19.16 -7.56 -14.03
C LYS A 307 -18.87 -7.32 -12.57
N THR A 308 -18.91 -8.39 -11.79
CA THR A 308 -18.53 -8.36 -10.36
C THR A 308 -17.11 -8.87 -10.10
N SER A 309 -16.41 -9.33 -11.15
CA SER A 309 -15.01 -9.79 -11.13
C SER A 309 -14.44 -9.84 -12.55
N GLY A 310 -13.15 -10.16 -12.72
CA GLY A 310 -12.52 -10.36 -14.03
C GLY A 310 -12.53 -9.11 -14.91
N TRP A 311 -12.28 -7.94 -14.30
CA TRP A 311 -12.36 -6.65 -14.99
C TRP A 311 -11.17 -6.43 -15.92
N SER A 312 -11.47 -6.08 -17.17
CA SER A 312 -10.50 -5.63 -18.17
C SER A 312 -10.30 -4.10 -18.09
N ALA A 313 -9.34 -3.59 -18.84
CA ALA A 313 -9.10 -2.13 -18.93
C ALA A 313 -10.33 -1.35 -19.41
N SER A 314 -11.19 -1.97 -20.23
CA SER A 314 -12.43 -1.35 -20.73
C SER A 314 -13.50 -1.18 -19.65
N ASP A 315 -13.44 -1.95 -18.56
CA ASP A 315 -14.38 -1.90 -17.44
C ASP A 315 -14.01 -0.82 -16.42
N LEU A 316 -12.74 -0.37 -16.43
CA LEU A 316 -12.22 0.60 -15.47
C LEU A 316 -12.66 2.03 -15.77
N SER A 317 -12.95 2.78 -14.70
CA SER A 317 -13.10 4.24 -14.74
C SER A 317 -11.73 4.95 -14.91
N GLY A 318 -11.73 6.28 -14.98
CA GLY A 318 -10.49 7.06 -14.92
C GLY A 318 -9.70 6.85 -13.62
N SER A 319 -10.40 6.81 -12.48
CA SER A 319 -9.79 6.49 -11.18
C SER A 319 -9.29 5.05 -11.12
N GLY A 320 -10.08 4.07 -11.59
CA GLY A 320 -9.67 2.67 -11.64
C GLY A 320 -8.43 2.44 -12.50
N THR A 321 -8.37 3.05 -13.67
CA THR A 321 -7.19 2.98 -14.55
C THR A 321 -5.93 3.52 -13.85
N TYR A 322 -6.05 4.63 -13.12
CA TYR A 322 -4.94 5.19 -12.35
C TYR A 322 -4.52 4.27 -11.22
N VAL A 323 -5.49 3.78 -10.42
CA VAL A 323 -5.25 2.91 -9.25
C VAL A 323 -4.55 1.61 -9.65
N VAL A 324 -5.03 0.93 -10.69
CA VAL A 324 -4.40 -0.30 -11.21
C VAL A 324 -2.97 -0.03 -11.68
N ARG A 325 -2.75 1.05 -12.43
CA ARG A 325 -1.42 1.46 -12.87
C ARG A 325 -0.48 1.73 -11.68
N GLN A 326 -0.98 2.37 -10.63
CA GLN A 326 -0.23 2.69 -9.42
C GLN A 326 0.17 1.43 -8.64
N MET A 327 -0.74 0.49 -8.44
CA MET A 327 -0.47 -0.75 -7.71
C MET A 327 0.48 -1.67 -8.46
N LYS A 328 0.35 -1.77 -9.79
CA LYS A 328 1.27 -2.55 -10.64
C LYS A 328 2.66 -1.92 -10.80
N GLY A 329 2.91 -0.73 -10.25
CA GLY A 329 4.22 -0.08 -10.29
C GLY A 329 4.66 0.42 -11.67
N LYS A 330 3.76 0.56 -12.63
CA LYS A 330 4.01 1.13 -13.95
C LYS A 330 3.63 2.61 -14.01
N LEU A 331 4.34 3.45 -13.26
CA LEU A 331 4.35 4.90 -13.49
C LEU A 331 5.39 5.22 -14.58
N SER A 332 5.01 5.11 -15.84
CA SER A 332 5.73 5.78 -16.92
C SER A 332 4.96 7.04 -17.28
N GLY A 333 5.54 8.19 -16.98
CA GLY A 333 5.12 9.45 -17.58
C GLY A 333 5.29 9.36 -19.10
N GLY A 334 4.24 9.66 -19.85
CA GLY A 334 4.25 9.73 -21.30
C GLY A 334 2.94 10.29 -21.78
N THR A 335 3.03 11.44 -22.41
CA THR A 335 2.05 12.13 -23.22
C THR A 335 1.39 11.22 -24.26
N GLY A 336 0.14 11.55 -24.58
CA GLY A 336 -0.73 10.79 -25.45
C GLY A 336 -0.19 10.52 -26.86
N GLY A 337 -0.72 9.47 -27.43
CA GLY A 337 -0.54 9.08 -28.82
C GLY A 337 -1.39 7.85 -29.08
N THR A 338 -2.47 8.06 -29.82
CA THR A 338 -3.30 7.04 -30.45
C THR A 338 -2.49 6.25 -31.46
N SER A 339 -2.56 4.94 -31.47
CA SER A 339 -2.75 4.17 -32.72
C SER A 339 -2.87 2.67 -32.47
N ASN A 340 -3.81 2.13 -33.18
CA ASN A 340 -4.21 0.79 -33.57
C ASN A 340 -3.13 -0.31 -33.68
N GLY A 341 -3.59 -1.54 -33.39
CA GLY A 341 -3.31 -2.59 -34.33
C GLY A 341 -2.73 -3.89 -33.77
N SER A 342 -3.54 -4.90 -33.86
CA SER A 342 -3.27 -6.31 -34.23
C SER A 342 -2.71 -7.27 -33.19
N SER A 343 -3.54 -8.26 -33.01
CA SER A 343 -3.32 -9.60 -32.50
C SER A 343 -2.20 -10.36 -33.20
N SER A 344 -1.41 -11.10 -32.44
CA SER A 344 -1.02 -12.45 -32.86
C SER A 344 -0.64 -13.31 -31.64
N SER A 345 -1.31 -14.44 -31.56
CA SER A 345 -1.03 -15.58 -30.71
C SER A 345 0.31 -16.20 -31.06
N GLY A 346 1.11 -16.52 -30.06
CA GLY A 346 2.31 -17.30 -30.24
C GLY A 346 2.73 -17.91 -28.91
N ALA A 347 2.28 -19.14 -28.66
CA ALA A 347 2.84 -19.97 -27.63
C ALA A 347 4.27 -20.33 -27.97
N ALA A 348 5.22 -19.97 -27.12
CA ALA A 348 6.58 -20.49 -27.17
C ALA A 348 6.96 -20.98 -25.77
N SER A 349 6.97 -22.29 -25.64
CA SER A 349 7.70 -23.04 -24.64
C SER A 349 9.17 -22.61 -24.67
N GLY A 350 9.67 -22.03 -23.57
CA GLY A 350 11.04 -21.58 -23.45
C GLY A 350 11.63 -21.96 -22.10
N THR A 351 12.48 -22.95 -22.10
CA THR A 351 13.40 -23.36 -21.03
C THR A 351 13.94 -22.18 -20.23
N SER A 352 13.75 -22.23 -18.92
CA SER A 352 14.32 -21.29 -17.93
C SER A 352 15.83 -21.40 -17.87
N SER A 353 16.55 -20.66 -18.72
CA SER A 353 17.97 -20.38 -18.53
C SER A 353 18.10 -19.26 -17.49
N LYS A 354 18.78 -19.51 -16.36
CA LYS A 354 19.14 -18.50 -15.36
C LYS A 354 19.80 -17.29 -16.05
N ALA A 355 19.06 -16.18 -16.17
CA ALA A 355 19.56 -14.98 -16.82
C ALA A 355 20.84 -14.49 -16.12
N LYS A 356 21.94 -14.35 -16.87
CA LYS A 356 23.26 -13.92 -16.39
C LYS A 356 23.14 -12.57 -15.67
N SER A 357 23.68 -12.49 -14.45
CA SER A 357 23.67 -11.26 -13.63
C SER A 357 25.00 -10.52 -13.73
N VAL A 358 24.94 -9.18 -13.79
CA VAL A 358 26.12 -8.29 -13.86
C VAL A 358 26.01 -7.15 -12.84
N LYS A 359 27.16 -6.59 -12.42
CA LYS A 359 27.18 -5.36 -11.62
C LYS A 359 26.89 -4.14 -12.50
N ALA A 360 26.20 -3.13 -11.93
CA ALA A 360 25.94 -1.89 -12.64
C ALA A 360 27.25 -1.16 -13.02
N SER A 361 27.32 -0.69 -14.26
CA SER A 361 28.43 0.12 -14.80
C SER A 361 27.93 0.97 -15.96
N LYS A 362 28.76 1.89 -16.49
CA LYS A 362 28.44 2.67 -17.71
C LYS A 362 28.10 1.78 -18.92
N LYS A 363 28.70 0.59 -18.98
CA LYS A 363 28.45 -0.39 -20.05
C LYS A 363 27.00 -0.89 -20.03
N TYR A 364 26.44 -1.14 -18.86
CA TYR A 364 25.14 -1.80 -18.70
C TYR A 364 24.01 -0.84 -18.29
N CYS A 365 24.36 0.29 -17.66
CA CYS A 365 23.36 1.21 -17.09
C CYS A 365 23.61 2.66 -17.48
N THR A 366 22.52 3.42 -17.53
CA THR A 366 22.56 4.88 -17.40
C THR A 366 22.12 5.29 -16.00
N VAL A 367 22.64 6.42 -15.51
CA VAL A 367 22.21 7.03 -14.27
C VAL A 367 21.99 8.52 -14.49
N SER A 368 20.89 9.05 -13.92
CA SER A 368 20.66 10.47 -13.83
C SER A 368 20.32 10.87 -12.39
N VAL A 369 20.80 12.04 -11.98
CA VAL A 369 20.47 12.66 -10.70
C VAL A 369 19.88 14.02 -11.01
N LYS A 370 18.55 14.11 -10.86
CA LYS A 370 17.79 15.32 -11.17
C LYS A 370 17.38 16.04 -9.90
N LYS A 371 17.41 17.37 -9.94
CA LYS A 371 16.82 18.23 -8.91
C LYS A 371 15.30 18.07 -8.98
N ASP A 372 14.68 17.77 -7.83
CA ASP A 372 13.23 17.52 -7.69
C ASP A 372 12.53 18.62 -6.86
N GLY A 373 13.32 19.53 -6.25
CA GLY A 373 12.84 20.67 -5.49
C GLY A 373 13.97 21.37 -4.75
N SER A 374 13.74 22.64 -4.36
CA SER A 374 14.65 23.34 -3.46
C SER A 374 13.94 24.47 -2.70
N TRP A 375 14.39 24.72 -1.47
CA TRP A 375 13.88 25.78 -0.61
C TRP A 375 14.98 26.34 0.28
N LYS A 376 14.72 27.50 0.93
CA LYS A 376 15.58 28.10 1.92
C LYS A 376 14.98 27.90 3.31
N LYS A 377 15.81 27.55 4.29
CA LYS A 377 15.43 27.53 5.71
C LYS A 377 16.60 28.10 6.52
N GLY A 378 16.37 29.22 7.17
CA GLY A 378 17.43 30.01 7.84
C GLY A 378 18.54 30.42 6.85
N LYS A 379 19.79 30.23 7.24
CA LYS A 379 20.97 30.57 6.42
C LYS A 379 21.36 29.50 5.39
N ARG A 380 20.54 28.44 5.20
CA ARG A 380 20.88 27.32 4.32
C ARG A 380 19.84 27.08 3.22
N TYR A 381 20.31 26.60 2.09
CA TYR A 381 19.51 26.16 0.94
C TYR A 381 19.46 24.65 0.91
N TYR A 382 18.26 24.11 0.85
CA TYR A 382 17.97 22.67 0.75
C TYR A 382 17.65 22.31 -0.67
N THR A 383 18.13 21.18 -1.12
CA THR A 383 17.82 20.68 -2.48
C THR A 383 17.56 19.17 -2.41
N MET A 384 16.43 18.78 -2.95
CA MET A 384 16.01 17.39 -3.12
C MET A 384 16.47 16.89 -4.48
N TYR A 385 17.02 15.68 -4.49
CA TYR A 385 17.48 15.00 -5.68
C TYR A 385 16.82 13.61 -5.80
N ARG A 386 16.39 13.29 -7.02
CA ARG A 386 15.95 11.96 -7.42
C ARG A 386 17.02 11.29 -8.26
N VAL A 387 17.29 10.02 -7.95
CA VAL A 387 18.22 9.18 -8.69
C VAL A 387 17.43 8.24 -9.58
N THR A 388 17.75 8.19 -10.85
CA THR A 388 17.19 7.22 -11.80
C THR A 388 18.32 6.34 -12.33
N ILE A 389 18.20 5.03 -12.14
CA ILE A 389 19.10 4.03 -12.70
C ILE A 389 18.34 3.23 -13.75
N ARG A 390 18.80 3.21 -14.99
CA ARG A 390 18.20 2.42 -16.08
C ARG A 390 19.17 1.34 -16.52
N ASN A 391 18.75 0.09 -16.47
CA ASN A 391 19.45 -1.04 -17.05
C ASN A 391 19.19 -1.07 -18.57
N LYS A 392 20.25 -0.87 -19.37
CA LYS A 392 20.21 -0.91 -20.86
C LYS A 392 20.46 -2.31 -21.41
N SER A 393 20.94 -3.22 -20.57
CA SER A 393 21.44 -4.51 -20.99
C SER A 393 20.34 -5.59 -21.03
N LYS A 394 20.70 -6.74 -21.60
CA LYS A 394 19.90 -7.98 -21.55
C LYS A 394 20.14 -8.80 -20.27
N TYR A 395 20.97 -8.32 -19.35
CA TYR A 395 21.33 -9.00 -18.11
C TYR A 395 20.61 -8.38 -16.91
N ASN A 396 20.36 -9.17 -15.86
CA ASN A 396 19.96 -8.63 -14.58
C ASN A 396 21.10 -7.84 -13.94
N ILE A 397 20.82 -6.65 -13.41
CA ILE A 397 21.76 -5.96 -12.51
C ILE A 397 21.62 -6.60 -11.13
N SER A 398 22.70 -7.13 -10.57
CA SER A 398 22.72 -7.79 -9.27
C SER A 398 23.04 -6.85 -8.10
N SER A 399 23.72 -5.75 -8.39
CA SER A 399 24.06 -4.71 -7.40
C SER A 399 24.51 -3.44 -8.09
N TRP A 400 24.42 -2.30 -7.38
CA TRP A 400 24.87 -1.01 -7.85
C TRP A 400 25.43 -0.14 -6.70
N LYS A 401 26.33 0.77 -7.03
CA LYS A 401 26.88 1.74 -6.10
C LYS A 401 27.23 3.02 -6.87
N LEU A 402 26.77 4.16 -6.38
CA LEU A 402 26.94 5.46 -7.01
C LEU A 402 27.70 6.41 -6.10
N ARG A 403 28.44 7.34 -6.70
CA ARG A 403 28.93 8.55 -6.04
C ARG A 403 28.46 9.78 -6.80
N VAL A 404 27.74 10.67 -6.10
CA VAL A 404 27.27 11.95 -6.62
C VAL A 404 28.13 13.04 -6.00
N LYS A 405 28.85 13.83 -6.81
CA LYS A 405 29.74 14.93 -6.37
C LYS A 405 29.09 16.26 -6.67
N PHE A 406 29.17 17.18 -5.71
CA PHE A 406 28.66 18.54 -5.76
C PHE A 406 29.81 19.55 -5.90
N LYS A 407 29.52 20.73 -6.42
CA LYS A 407 30.51 21.82 -6.55
C LYS A 407 30.97 22.30 -5.17
N TYR A 408 30.03 22.44 -4.22
CA TYR A 408 30.30 22.95 -2.88
C TYR A 408 29.97 21.93 -1.80
N SER A 409 30.41 22.19 -0.58
CA SER A 409 30.11 21.34 0.59
C SER A 409 28.61 21.23 0.84
N ILE A 410 28.24 20.02 1.26
CA ILE A 410 26.87 19.64 1.61
C ILE A 410 26.81 19.15 3.05
N LYS A 411 25.63 19.30 3.68
CA LYS A 411 25.25 18.58 4.89
C LYS A 411 24.08 17.69 4.57
N LYS A 412 24.02 16.50 5.18
CA LYS A 412 22.87 15.60 5.11
C LYS A 412 21.65 16.34 5.66
N SER A 413 20.50 16.14 5.00
CA SER A 413 19.21 16.55 5.54
C SER A 413 18.29 15.34 5.62
N ASP A 414 18.06 14.65 4.49
CA ASP A 414 17.18 13.49 4.44
C ASP A 414 17.60 12.51 3.32
N LYS A 415 17.12 11.28 3.36
CA LYS A 415 17.45 10.24 2.38
C LYS A 415 16.41 9.10 2.42
N TRP A 416 16.16 8.43 1.28
CA TRP A 416 15.24 7.30 1.21
C TRP A 416 15.66 6.27 0.16
N ASN A 417 15.25 5.03 0.39
CA ASN A 417 15.42 3.88 -0.52
C ASN A 417 16.87 3.58 -0.91
N GLY A 418 17.83 3.81 0.00
CA GLY A 418 19.24 3.52 -0.21
C GLY A 418 20.08 3.61 1.06
N GLY A 419 21.22 2.97 1.05
CA GLY A 419 22.30 3.16 2.02
C GLY A 419 23.16 4.36 1.63
N PHE A 420 23.23 5.39 2.44
CA PHE A 420 23.91 6.65 2.10
C PHE A 420 25.10 6.96 3.02
N THR A 421 26.16 7.45 2.41
CA THR A 421 27.30 8.05 3.13
C THR A 421 27.55 9.45 2.57
N PHE A 422 27.44 10.48 3.45
CA PHE A 422 27.68 11.88 3.11
C PHE A 422 29.09 12.29 3.57
N LYS A 423 29.85 12.91 2.67
CA LYS A 423 31.17 13.50 2.99
C LYS A 423 31.30 14.84 2.27
N LYS A 424 31.94 15.84 2.92
CA LYS A 424 32.17 17.21 2.40
C LYS A 424 31.25 17.60 1.21
N ASN A 425 31.59 17.22 -0.02
CA ASN A 425 30.90 17.60 -1.23
C ASN A 425 30.42 16.40 -2.07
N TYR A 426 30.30 15.20 -1.49
CA TYR A 426 29.76 14.05 -2.21
C TYR A 426 28.88 13.14 -1.35
N VAL A 427 28.00 12.43 -2.00
CA VAL A 427 27.14 11.38 -1.46
C VAL A 427 27.48 10.07 -2.14
N THR A 428 27.76 9.03 -1.36
CA THR A 428 27.84 7.64 -1.88
C THR A 428 26.52 6.95 -1.56
N ILE A 429 25.93 6.28 -2.56
CA ILE A 429 24.62 5.64 -2.50
C ILE A 429 24.79 4.16 -2.84
N ARG A 430 24.23 3.28 -2.02
CA ARG A 430 24.13 1.83 -2.24
C ARG A 430 22.67 1.40 -2.26
N PRO A 431 22.33 0.28 -2.92
CA PRO A 431 20.98 -0.25 -2.85
C PRO A 431 20.66 -0.76 -1.44
N VAL A 432 19.39 -0.84 -1.14
CA VAL A 432 18.82 -1.67 -0.09
C VAL A 432 18.39 -3.02 -0.69
N ALA A 433 17.93 -3.96 0.14
CA ALA A 433 17.67 -5.33 -0.29
C ALA A 433 16.75 -5.43 -1.51
N TRP A 434 15.62 -4.70 -1.51
CA TRP A 434 14.59 -4.80 -2.54
C TRP A 434 14.92 -4.09 -3.85
N ASN A 435 15.76 -3.05 -3.87
CA ASN A 435 16.15 -2.34 -5.09
C ASN A 435 17.58 -2.68 -5.58
N LYS A 436 18.17 -3.71 -5.00
CA LYS A 436 19.50 -4.20 -5.37
C LYS A 436 19.55 -4.76 -6.79
N LYS A 437 18.46 -5.43 -7.21
CA LYS A 437 18.33 -6.05 -8.53
C LYS A 437 17.51 -5.13 -9.45
N ILE A 438 17.98 -4.96 -10.71
CA ILE A 438 17.24 -4.23 -11.74
C ILE A 438 17.16 -5.15 -12.97
N ALA A 439 15.93 -5.52 -13.35
CA ALA A 439 15.66 -6.41 -14.48
C ALA A 439 16.23 -5.86 -15.81
N PRO A 440 16.43 -6.69 -16.83
CA PRO A 440 16.79 -6.25 -18.18
C PRO A 440 15.83 -5.18 -18.69
N LYS A 441 16.36 -4.09 -19.26
CA LYS A 441 15.61 -2.91 -19.73
C LYS A 441 14.81 -2.17 -18.63
N GLY A 442 14.82 -2.66 -17.38
CA GLY A 442 14.15 -2.05 -16.24
C GLY A 442 14.82 -0.76 -15.74
N LYS A 443 14.13 -0.05 -14.86
CA LYS A 443 14.64 1.16 -14.19
C LYS A 443 14.29 1.17 -12.70
N ASP A 444 15.16 1.78 -11.88
CA ASP A 444 14.88 2.18 -10.49
C ASP A 444 14.83 3.71 -10.42
N THR A 445 13.74 4.25 -9.91
CA THR A 445 13.52 5.69 -9.69
C THR A 445 13.17 6.00 -8.23
N SER A 446 13.21 5.00 -7.37
CA SER A 446 12.76 5.08 -5.98
C SER A 446 13.73 5.85 -5.08
N VAL A 447 15.02 5.90 -5.45
CA VAL A 447 16.11 6.43 -4.63
C VAL A 447 16.15 7.96 -4.66
N GLY A 448 16.23 8.58 -3.49
CA GLY A 448 16.39 10.02 -3.42
C GLY A 448 17.06 10.48 -2.13
N PHE A 449 17.43 11.76 -2.08
CA PHE A 449 18.05 12.38 -0.92
C PHE A 449 17.92 13.90 -0.94
N ILE A 450 18.01 14.49 0.25
CA ILE A 450 18.04 15.94 0.44
C ILE A 450 19.39 16.32 1.03
N VAL A 451 20.00 17.34 0.47
CA VAL A 451 21.20 17.97 1.03
C VAL A 451 20.97 19.45 1.27
N SER A 452 21.63 19.99 2.27
CA SER A 452 21.66 21.44 2.47
C SER A 452 23.06 22.00 2.19
N SER A 453 23.09 23.23 1.65
CA SER A 453 24.31 23.98 1.32
C SER A 453 24.19 25.44 1.77
N ALA A 454 25.31 26.08 2.07
CA ALA A 454 25.36 27.54 2.29
C ALA A 454 25.16 28.31 0.96
N LYS A 455 25.39 27.70 -0.19
CA LYS A 455 25.25 28.31 -1.52
C LYS A 455 23.87 28.04 -2.12
N LYS A 456 23.24 29.08 -2.67
CA LYS A 456 21.92 29.02 -3.32
C LYS A 456 21.89 28.02 -4.50
N LYS A 457 22.97 27.96 -5.26
CA LYS A 457 23.16 26.97 -6.35
C LYS A 457 24.34 26.07 -6.00
N ASN A 458 24.08 24.77 -5.81
CA ASN A 458 25.13 23.77 -5.60
C ASN A 458 24.93 22.62 -6.61
N PRO A 459 25.43 22.78 -7.86
CA PRO A 459 25.18 21.80 -8.92
C PRO A 459 25.90 20.49 -8.66
N VAL A 460 25.29 19.41 -9.14
CA VAL A 460 25.97 18.11 -9.28
C VAL A 460 27.00 18.24 -10.38
N VAL A 461 28.25 17.95 -10.09
CA VAL A 461 29.38 18.03 -11.04
C VAL A 461 29.75 16.68 -11.64
N SER A 462 29.45 15.59 -10.94
CA SER A 462 29.65 14.26 -11.50
C SER A 462 28.81 13.20 -10.79
N VAL A 463 28.42 12.15 -11.57
CA VAL A 463 27.81 10.93 -11.06
C VAL A 463 28.60 9.75 -11.62
N VAL A 464 29.19 8.96 -10.74
CA VAL A 464 30.05 7.83 -11.13
C VAL A 464 29.61 6.54 -10.44
N TRP A 465 29.75 5.43 -11.17
CA TRP A 465 29.64 4.08 -10.62
C TRP A 465 30.84 3.75 -9.72
N ARG A 466 30.61 2.98 -8.65
CA ARG A 466 31.63 2.56 -7.69
C ARG A 466 31.55 1.05 -7.38
#